data_1929f7be5a21b3fdd8fee6871d1849d0
#
_entry.id   1929f7be5a21b3fdd8fee6871d1849d0
#
_cell.length_a   1.000
_cell.length_b   1.000
_cell.length_c   1.000
_cell.angle_alpha   90.00
_cell.angle_beta   90.00
_cell.angle_gamma   90.00
#
_symmetry.space_group_name_H-M   'P 1'
#
loop_
_entity.id
_entity.type
_entity.pdbx_description
1 polymer ?
#
loop_
_entity_poly.entity_id
_entity_poly.type
_entity_poly.pdbx_seq_one_letter_code
_entity_poly.pdbx_strand_id
1 'polypeptide(L)'
;MQPAAWRADGRWAPLAGTGLSLLVLLMILPEGLDYGRLTATNAANTSTDGSGNSLTHLLWMLVLGTSSALVLWRAALAQRVLANLNLWFVGLLLLAALSLGWSIDPALTTRRLVRVMTLTLCLFAFVCTGWHERRLQAVLRPLITSFLLASLAFGMGWPEYAIHRELSPELIGAWRGLTSHKNALGGLAATSCLLWCHAGVAREAPRLQSWVGFGIGFLCLLLSRSTTSLLATFCTCGLLAVFLPQAGANRSRLVWVTRPALALTLLLGVGSVSSLPGLSLFSAPVALLAGKDGSLTGRTAIWELVRDHIARRPLFGSGYGAYWEPNRGAGTESAVFVKRLQGFYPGSSHNGYLEVTNDLGVCGLLLLCGYLMAHVHEAIRCSVQTWTQGLLCLALWLQQAITNFSESHWFNVTSVDFVFLSIATFTLARHRVQREFLAVHGPSPLIAR
;
A
#
# COMPACT_ATOMS: atom_id res chain seq x y z
N MET A 1 -30.62 16.64 -17.79
CA MET A 1 -29.27 17.27 -17.96
C MET A 1 -28.44 16.96 -16.74
N GLN A 2 -27.25 16.34 -16.87
CA GLN A 2 -26.34 16.21 -15.74
C GLN A 2 -25.94 17.60 -15.26
N PRO A 3 -26.02 17.91 -13.95
CA PRO A 3 -25.45 19.14 -13.42
C PRO A 3 -23.97 19.23 -13.84
N ALA A 4 -23.51 20.40 -14.26
CA ALA A 4 -22.12 20.60 -14.74
C ALA A 4 -21.05 20.06 -13.77
N ALA A 5 -21.35 20.04 -12.46
CA ALA A 5 -20.50 19.48 -11.41
C ALA A 5 -20.24 17.96 -11.52
N TRP A 6 -21.06 17.22 -12.28
CA TRP A 6 -20.95 15.76 -12.42
C TRP A 6 -20.28 15.32 -13.72
N ARG A 7 -20.22 16.20 -14.71
CA ARG A 7 -19.48 15.90 -15.94
C ARG A 7 -18.03 15.64 -15.57
N ALA A 8 -17.51 14.52 -16.03
CA ALA A 8 -16.09 14.27 -16.00
C ALA A 8 -15.41 15.37 -16.84
N ASP A 9 -15.04 16.49 -16.21
CA ASP A 9 -14.24 17.49 -16.88
C ASP A 9 -12.83 16.91 -17.03
N GLY A 10 -12.59 16.30 -18.19
CA GLY A 10 -11.34 15.63 -18.52
C GLY A 10 -10.15 16.59 -18.67
N ARG A 11 -10.40 17.92 -18.65
CA ARG A 11 -9.38 18.96 -18.87
C ARG A 11 -8.20 18.82 -17.90
N TRP A 12 -8.46 18.56 -16.61
CA TRP A 12 -7.45 18.45 -15.55
C TRP A 12 -7.11 16.99 -15.19
N ALA A 13 -7.71 16.03 -15.88
CA ALA A 13 -7.42 14.61 -15.65
C ALA A 13 -5.94 14.24 -15.86
N PRO A 14 -5.24 14.77 -16.89
CA PRO A 14 -3.80 14.53 -17.03
C PRO A 14 -3.00 15.06 -15.86
N LEU A 15 -3.28 16.28 -15.36
CA LEU A 15 -2.58 16.88 -14.23
C LEU A 15 -2.73 16.03 -12.96
N ALA A 16 -3.93 15.55 -12.65
CA ALA A 16 -4.15 14.67 -11.52
C ALA A 16 -3.47 13.28 -11.70
N GLY A 17 -3.43 12.77 -12.93
CA GLY A 17 -2.68 11.55 -13.26
C GLY A 17 -1.17 11.74 -13.09
N THR A 18 -0.63 12.86 -13.53
CA THR A 18 0.79 13.24 -13.32
C THR A 18 1.10 13.40 -11.83
N GLY A 19 0.21 14.04 -11.05
CA GLY A 19 0.35 14.17 -9.60
C GLY A 19 0.41 12.81 -8.90
N LEU A 20 -0.47 11.88 -9.27
CA LEU A 20 -0.44 10.50 -8.77
C LEU A 20 0.86 9.77 -9.16
N SER A 21 1.29 9.91 -10.41
CA SER A 21 2.53 9.29 -10.88
C SER A 21 3.75 9.83 -10.12
N LEU A 22 3.80 11.14 -9.91
CA LEU A 22 4.86 11.78 -9.12
C LEU A 22 4.83 11.33 -7.66
N LEU A 23 3.65 11.25 -7.04
CA LEU A 23 3.49 10.72 -5.68
C LEU A 23 4.05 9.30 -5.58
N VAL A 24 3.67 8.41 -6.50
CA VAL A 24 4.14 7.02 -6.54
C VAL A 24 5.67 6.98 -6.69
N LEU A 25 6.25 7.77 -7.58
CA LEU A 25 7.70 7.84 -7.78
C LEU A 25 8.43 8.37 -6.52
N LEU A 26 7.89 9.41 -5.86
CA LEU A 26 8.46 9.95 -4.62
C LEU A 26 8.46 8.94 -3.46
N MET A 27 7.55 7.97 -3.49
CA MET A 27 7.48 6.91 -2.47
C MET A 27 8.35 5.69 -2.80
N ILE A 28 8.65 5.46 -4.08
CA ILE A 28 9.41 4.28 -4.52
C ILE A 28 10.91 4.56 -4.55
N LEU A 29 11.29 5.75 -5.01
CA LEU A 29 12.68 6.13 -5.18
C LEU A 29 13.34 6.45 -3.83
N PRO A 30 14.62 6.09 -3.65
CA PRO A 30 15.38 6.52 -2.48
C PRO A 30 15.42 8.04 -2.35
N GLU A 31 15.38 8.55 -1.12
CA GLU A 31 15.46 9.99 -0.90
C GLU A 31 16.74 10.59 -1.51
N GLY A 32 16.53 11.67 -2.28
CA GLY A 32 17.62 12.35 -2.97
C GLY A 32 18.29 11.54 -4.08
N LEU A 33 17.74 10.39 -4.47
CA LEU A 33 18.36 9.45 -5.42
C LEU A 33 19.76 8.99 -4.99
N ASP A 34 20.02 8.97 -3.68
CA ASP A 34 21.33 8.62 -3.12
C ASP A 34 21.51 7.11 -3.00
N TYR A 35 21.89 6.50 -4.11
CA TYR A 35 22.20 5.06 -4.17
C TYR A 35 23.53 4.73 -3.49
N GLY A 36 24.45 5.70 -3.35
CA GLY A 36 25.70 5.52 -2.62
C GLY A 36 25.47 5.22 -1.13
N ARG A 37 24.51 5.90 -0.51
CA ARG A 37 24.06 5.61 0.85
C ARG A 37 23.56 4.19 1.05
N LEU A 38 22.85 3.64 0.06
CA LEU A 38 22.27 2.30 0.14
C LEU A 38 23.33 1.18 0.06
N THR A 39 24.54 1.48 -0.44
CA THR A 39 25.64 0.51 -0.56
C THR A 39 26.61 0.53 0.62
N ALA A 40 26.56 1.56 1.45
CA ALA A 40 27.35 1.61 2.69
C ALA A 40 26.90 0.50 3.65
N THR A 41 27.83 -0.24 4.23
CA THR A 41 27.63 -1.46 5.03
C THR A 41 26.65 -1.31 6.22
N ASN A 42 26.29 -0.08 6.57
CA ASN A 42 25.34 0.26 7.64
C ASN A 42 24.04 0.90 7.12
N ALA A 43 23.86 0.99 5.81
CA ALA A 43 22.77 1.77 5.20
C ALA A 43 21.42 1.02 5.13
N ALA A 44 21.41 -0.29 5.37
CA ALA A 44 20.17 -1.10 5.36
C ALA A 44 19.10 -0.61 6.35
N ASN A 45 19.44 0.34 7.21
CA ASN A 45 18.64 0.80 8.32
C ASN A 45 18.46 2.33 8.40
N THR A 46 18.84 3.07 7.38
CA THR A 46 18.48 4.49 7.33
C THR A 46 17.05 4.60 6.86
N SER A 47 16.12 4.77 7.82
CA SER A 47 14.78 5.23 7.50
C SER A 47 14.90 6.54 6.71
N THR A 48 14.17 6.64 5.63
CA THR A 48 14.17 7.74 4.67
C THR A 48 13.63 9.07 5.21
N ASP A 49 13.37 9.18 6.51
CA ASP A 49 12.70 10.32 7.13
C ASP A 49 13.63 11.42 7.68
N GLY A 50 14.97 11.25 7.56
CA GLY A 50 15.93 12.24 8.08
C GLY A 50 16.48 13.14 6.98
N SER A 51 16.35 14.43 7.09
CA SER A 51 16.96 15.46 6.22
C SER A 51 16.67 15.28 4.72
N GLY A 52 15.41 15.34 4.32
CA GLY A 52 15.02 15.28 2.91
C GLY A 52 15.73 16.36 2.09
N ASN A 53 16.21 15.99 0.90
CA ASN A 53 16.74 16.94 -0.08
C ASN A 53 15.68 18.01 -0.36
N SER A 54 16.08 19.27 -0.45
CA SER A 54 15.20 20.42 -0.75
C SER A 54 14.30 20.18 -1.98
N LEU A 55 14.81 19.47 -2.99
CA LEU A 55 14.05 19.08 -4.16
C LEU A 55 12.88 18.12 -3.81
N THR A 56 13.14 17.11 -2.99
CA THR A 56 12.10 16.16 -2.54
C THR A 56 11.00 16.89 -1.78
N HIS A 57 11.35 17.80 -0.87
CA HIS A 57 10.38 18.64 -0.16
C HIS A 57 9.56 19.50 -1.13
N LEU A 58 10.20 20.15 -2.10
CA LEU A 58 9.53 20.97 -3.12
C LEU A 58 8.52 20.13 -3.91
N LEU A 59 8.90 18.90 -4.33
CA LEU A 59 8.02 18.01 -5.08
C LEU A 59 6.81 17.56 -4.25
N TRP A 60 6.99 17.23 -2.96
CA TRP A 60 5.89 16.94 -2.04
C TRP A 60 4.93 18.12 -1.90
N MET A 61 5.45 19.34 -1.75
CA MET A 61 4.65 20.56 -1.64
C MET A 61 3.92 20.87 -2.95
N LEU A 62 4.54 20.59 -4.10
CA LEU A 62 3.90 20.73 -5.43
C LEU A 62 2.70 19.78 -5.56
N VAL A 63 2.88 18.49 -5.18
CA VAL A 63 1.77 17.51 -5.19
C VAL A 63 0.67 17.94 -4.23
N LEU A 64 1.02 18.39 -3.02
CA LEU A 64 0.04 18.88 -2.05
C LEU A 64 -0.75 20.08 -2.59
N GLY A 65 -0.06 21.11 -3.08
CA GLY A 65 -0.68 22.35 -3.56
C GLY A 65 -1.58 22.11 -4.78
N THR A 66 -1.07 21.39 -5.79
CA THR A 66 -1.86 21.06 -6.99
C THR A 66 -3.08 20.19 -6.68
N SER A 67 -2.92 19.19 -5.81
CA SER A 67 -4.02 18.31 -5.39
C SER A 67 -5.08 19.07 -4.59
N SER A 68 -4.66 19.94 -3.68
CA SER A 68 -5.57 20.81 -2.90
C SER A 68 -6.37 21.73 -3.82
N ALA A 69 -5.72 22.38 -4.80
CA ALA A 69 -6.38 23.24 -5.77
C ALA A 69 -7.42 22.48 -6.60
N LEU A 70 -7.10 21.25 -7.06
CA LEU A 70 -8.02 20.40 -7.82
C LEU A 70 -9.22 19.93 -6.97
N VAL A 71 -8.99 19.58 -5.71
CA VAL A 71 -10.06 19.19 -4.78
C VAL A 71 -10.99 20.36 -4.50
N LEU A 72 -10.45 21.54 -4.21
CA LEU A 72 -11.23 22.76 -3.99
C LEU A 72 -12.03 23.16 -5.23
N TRP A 73 -11.42 23.08 -6.41
CA TRP A 73 -12.12 23.33 -7.67
C TRP A 73 -13.30 22.36 -7.89
N ARG A 74 -13.22 21.13 -7.38
CA ARG A 74 -14.28 20.10 -7.46
C ARG A 74 -14.96 19.85 -6.12
N ALA A 75 -15.01 20.85 -5.24
CA ALA A 75 -15.46 20.70 -3.84
C ALA A 75 -16.80 19.98 -3.69
N ALA A 76 -17.80 20.30 -4.53
CA ALA A 76 -19.12 19.66 -4.48
C ALA A 76 -19.06 18.14 -4.76
N LEU A 77 -18.19 17.69 -5.67
CA LEU A 77 -17.98 16.28 -5.93
C LEU A 77 -17.13 15.65 -4.85
N ALA A 78 -16.09 16.35 -4.38
CA ALA A 78 -15.23 15.87 -3.29
C ALA A 78 -16.02 15.64 -2.00
N GLN A 79 -16.94 16.53 -1.63
CA GLN A 79 -17.84 16.33 -0.48
C GLN A 79 -18.68 15.05 -0.60
N ARG A 80 -19.19 14.75 -1.79
CA ARG A 80 -19.96 13.51 -2.00
C ARG A 80 -19.10 12.26 -1.98
N VAL A 81 -17.89 12.32 -2.55
CA VAL A 81 -16.94 11.22 -2.46
C VAL A 81 -16.55 10.99 -0.99
N LEU A 82 -16.33 12.07 -0.23
CA LEU A 82 -16.03 11.99 1.20
C LEU A 82 -17.19 11.35 2.00
N ALA A 83 -18.42 11.75 1.72
CA ALA A 83 -19.61 11.18 2.36
C ALA A 83 -19.81 9.69 2.04
N ASN A 84 -19.24 9.21 0.94
CA ASN A 84 -19.27 7.82 0.50
C ASN A 84 -17.95 7.07 0.78
N LEU A 85 -16.95 7.74 1.39
CA LEU A 85 -15.69 7.11 1.73
C LEU A 85 -15.89 6.14 2.92
N ASN A 86 -15.06 5.12 2.96
CA ASN A 86 -15.05 4.14 4.04
C ASN A 86 -14.84 4.85 5.40
N LEU A 87 -15.85 4.80 6.28
CA LEU A 87 -15.83 5.51 7.57
C LEU A 87 -14.70 5.05 8.49
N TRP A 88 -14.32 3.78 8.43
CA TRP A 88 -13.20 3.25 9.22
C TRP A 88 -11.85 3.80 8.73
N PHE A 89 -11.72 4.00 7.41
CA PHE A 89 -10.54 4.67 6.85
C PHE A 89 -10.48 6.14 7.29
N VAL A 90 -11.61 6.84 7.29
CA VAL A 90 -11.71 8.21 7.83
C VAL A 90 -11.37 8.22 9.31
N GLY A 91 -11.86 7.24 10.07
CA GLY A 91 -11.54 7.05 11.49
C GLY A 91 -10.04 6.88 11.74
N LEU A 92 -9.35 6.08 10.90
CA LEU A 92 -7.87 5.94 10.96
C LEU A 92 -7.16 7.27 10.72
N LEU A 93 -7.59 8.05 9.71
CA LEU A 93 -7.01 9.37 9.43
C LEU A 93 -7.23 10.33 10.61
N LEU A 94 -8.43 10.33 11.20
CA LEU A 94 -8.75 11.17 12.37
C LEU A 94 -7.95 10.74 13.59
N LEU A 95 -7.86 9.44 13.89
CA LEU A 95 -7.07 8.93 15.01
C LEU A 95 -5.59 9.27 14.85
N ALA A 96 -5.05 9.13 13.61
CA ALA A 96 -3.68 9.54 13.32
C ALA A 96 -3.45 11.03 13.56
N ALA A 97 -4.39 11.90 13.15
CA ALA A 97 -4.29 13.33 13.40
C ALA A 97 -4.39 13.67 14.91
N LEU A 98 -5.32 13.04 15.62
CA LEU A 98 -5.47 13.21 17.07
C LEU A 98 -4.25 12.69 17.83
N SER A 99 -3.54 11.67 17.29
CA SER A 99 -2.37 11.10 17.95
C SER A 99 -1.21 12.08 18.14
N LEU A 100 -1.24 13.24 17.46
CA LEU A 100 -0.29 14.33 17.71
C LEU A 100 -0.32 14.79 19.17
N GLY A 101 -1.50 14.70 19.83
CA GLY A 101 -1.68 15.13 21.22
C GLY A 101 -0.99 14.25 22.27
N TRP A 102 -0.62 13.01 21.92
CA TRP A 102 0.09 12.08 22.83
C TRP A 102 1.33 11.45 22.19
N SER A 103 1.73 11.91 21.01
CA SER A 103 2.90 11.38 20.30
C SER A 103 4.18 11.49 21.12
N ILE A 104 5.00 10.43 21.07
CA ILE A 104 6.34 10.44 21.68
C ILE A 104 7.33 11.31 20.89
N ASP A 105 7.06 11.54 19.59
CA ASP A 105 7.78 12.49 18.73
C ASP A 105 6.76 13.28 17.89
N PRO A 106 6.25 14.42 18.42
CA PRO A 106 5.28 15.24 17.70
C PRO A 106 5.80 15.80 16.37
N ALA A 107 7.12 16.05 16.27
CA ALA A 107 7.72 16.59 15.06
C ALA A 107 7.71 15.54 13.92
N LEU A 108 8.07 14.29 14.24
CA LEU A 108 8.00 13.17 13.30
C LEU A 108 6.57 12.86 12.90
N THR A 109 5.65 12.79 13.87
CA THR A 109 4.21 12.60 13.61
C THR A 109 3.67 13.69 12.68
N THR A 110 4.00 14.95 12.91
CA THR A 110 3.58 16.07 12.03
C THR A 110 4.07 15.87 10.59
N ARG A 111 5.34 15.52 10.39
CA ARG A 111 5.89 15.25 9.05
C ARG A 111 5.13 14.12 8.35
N ARG A 112 4.84 13.02 9.06
CA ARG A 112 4.10 11.87 8.51
C ARG A 112 2.64 12.20 8.25
N LEU A 113 2.00 13.02 9.08
CA LEU A 113 0.64 13.51 8.84
C LEU A 113 0.55 14.39 7.58
N VAL A 114 1.54 15.27 7.34
CA VAL A 114 1.60 16.05 6.10
C VAL A 114 1.70 15.12 4.88
N ARG A 115 2.49 14.05 4.94
CA ARG A 115 2.57 13.04 3.86
C ARG A 115 1.24 12.32 3.66
N VAL A 116 0.55 11.88 4.73
CA VAL A 116 -0.79 11.27 4.67
C VAL A 116 -1.80 12.21 4.05
N MET A 117 -1.78 13.48 4.43
CA MET A 117 -2.67 14.50 3.87
C MET A 117 -2.41 14.70 2.38
N THR A 118 -1.14 14.80 1.98
CA THR A 118 -0.74 14.92 0.57
C THR A 118 -1.25 13.73 -0.24
N LEU A 119 -1.03 12.51 0.27
CA LEU A 119 -1.53 11.27 -0.35
C LEU A 119 -3.05 11.32 -0.50
N THR A 120 -3.76 11.56 0.59
CA THR A 120 -5.23 11.59 0.61
C THR A 120 -5.79 12.61 -0.37
N LEU A 121 -5.26 13.85 -0.39
CA LEU A 121 -5.67 14.90 -1.32
C LEU A 121 -5.34 14.56 -2.78
N CYS A 122 -4.20 13.92 -3.03
CA CYS A 122 -3.84 13.46 -4.38
C CYS A 122 -4.84 12.40 -4.89
N LEU A 123 -5.24 11.46 -4.04
CA LEU A 123 -6.24 10.45 -4.39
C LEU A 123 -7.63 11.06 -4.61
N PHE A 124 -8.03 12.04 -3.78
CA PHE A 124 -9.24 12.83 -4.03
C PHE A 124 -9.18 13.54 -5.37
N ALA A 125 -8.11 14.28 -5.65
CA ALA A 125 -7.92 14.98 -6.92
C ALA A 125 -8.02 14.02 -8.10
N PHE A 126 -7.41 12.84 -7.98
CA PHE A 126 -7.45 11.82 -9.01
C PHE A 126 -8.88 11.32 -9.29
N VAL A 127 -9.68 10.99 -8.28
CA VAL A 127 -11.04 10.46 -8.48
C VAL A 127 -12.07 11.53 -8.78
N CYS A 128 -11.80 12.81 -8.46
CA CYS A 128 -12.69 13.94 -8.74
C CYS A 128 -12.45 14.59 -10.11
N THR A 129 -11.30 14.36 -10.74
CA THR A 129 -10.96 14.94 -12.05
C THR A 129 -10.95 13.87 -13.14
N GLY A 130 -11.93 13.89 -14.03
CA GLY A 130 -12.06 12.92 -15.12
C GLY A 130 -12.27 11.48 -14.59
N TRP A 131 -13.38 10.90 -14.93
CA TRP A 131 -13.73 9.56 -14.43
C TRP A 131 -14.01 8.62 -15.59
N HIS A 132 -13.30 7.49 -15.60
CA HIS A 132 -13.74 6.32 -16.31
C HIS A 132 -13.27 5.07 -15.55
N GLU A 133 -13.96 3.96 -15.69
CA GLU A 133 -13.78 2.76 -14.86
C GLU A 133 -12.35 2.21 -14.84
N ARG A 134 -11.64 2.30 -15.98
CA ARG A 134 -10.28 1.76 -16.14
C ARG A 134 -9.17 2.78 -15.90
N ARG A 135 -9.50 3.96 -15.35
CA ARG A 135 -8.53 5.05 -15.20
C ARG A 135 -7.37 4.68 -14.29
N LEU A 136 -7.65 3.95 -13.22
CA LEU A 136 -6.63 3.46 -12.30
C LEU A 136 -5.58 2.62 -13.05
N GLN A 137 -6.06 1.62 -13.78
CA GLN A 137 -5.19 0.72 -14.54
C GLN A 137 -4.45 1.45 -15.66
N ALA A 138 -5.12 2.40 -16.32
CA ALA A 138 -4.54 3.18 -17.41
C ALA A 138 -3.34 4.04 -16.97
N VAL A 139 -3.29 4.47 -15.71
CA VAL A 139 -2.17 5.23 -15.15
C VAL A 139 -1.12 4.30 -14.54
N LEU A 140 -1.54 3.34 -13.72
CA LEU A 140 -0.58 2.51 -12.97
C LEU A 140 0.14 1.48 -13.83
N ARG A 141 -0.52 0.86 -14.82
CA ARG A 141 0.13 -0.13 -15.69
C ARG A 141 1.37 0.41 -16.40
N PRO A 142 1.27 1.50 -17.20
CA PRO A 142 2.47 2.03 -17.88
C PRO A 142 3.50 2.57 -16.89
N LEU A 143 3.08 3.24 -15.81
CA LEU A 143 3.99 3.79 -14.81
C LEU A 143 4.86 2.70 -14.18
N ILE A 144 4.23 1.65 -13.63
CA ILE A 144 4.95 0.57 -12.95
C ILE A 144 5.78 -0.23 -13.95
N THR A 145 5.26 -0.52 -15.16
CA THR A 145 6.02 -1.25 -16.18
C THR A 145 7.26 -0.48 -16.62
N SER A 146 7.14 0.82 -16.86
CA SER A 146 8.28 1.67 -17.23
C SER A 146 9.31 1.74 -16.09
N PHE A 147 8.86 1.82 -14.84
CA PHE A 147 9.73 1.80 -13.68
C PHE A 147 10.48 0.45 -13.54
N LEU A 148 9.81 -0.67 -13.78
CA LEU A 148 10.44 -2.00 -13.74
C LEU A 148 11.44 -2.18 -14.88
N LEU A 149 11.14 -1.71 -16.09
CA LEU A 149 12.09 -1.70 -17.21
C LEU A 149 13.32 -0.84 -16.89
N ALA A 150 13.12 0.35 -16.32
CA ALA A 150 14.22 1.20 -15.89
C ALA A 150 15.04 0.53 -14.77
N SER A 151 14.38 -0.21 -13.84
CA SER A 151 15.06 -0.98 -12.79
C SER A 151 15.91 -2.13 -13.37
N LEU A 152 15.43 -2.82 -14.42
CA LEU A 152 16.21 -3.84 -15.11
C LEU A 152 17.41 -3.23 -15.83
N ALA A 153 17.22 -2.13 -16.55
CA ALA A 153 18.32 -1.42 -17.22
C ALA A 153 19.36 -0.91 -16.21
N PHE A 154 18.90 -0.35 -15.07
CA PHE A 154 19.77 0.09 -13.98
C PHE A 154 20.55 -1.08 -13.38
N GLY A 155 19.92 -2.24 -13.18
CA GLY A 155 20.59 -3.44 -12.66
C GLY A 155 21.63 -4.04 -13.60
N MET A 156 21.45 -3.86 -14.91
CA MET A 156 22.45 -4.28 -15.92
C MET A 156 23.59 -3.27 -16.05
N GLY A 157 23.31 -1.98 -15.96
CA GLY A 157 24.31 -0.92 -16.12
C GLY A 157 25.11 -0.62 -14.86
N TRP A 158 24.49 -0.67 -13.69
CA TRP A 158 25.08 -0.33 -12.38
C TRP A 158 24.71 -1.38 -11.31
N PRO A 159 25.20 -2.63 -11.46
CA PRO A 159 24.84 -3.73 -10.55
C PRO A 159 25.28 -3.48 -9.10
N GLU A 160 26.33 -2.67 -8.88
CA GLU A 160 26.82 -2.30 -7.56
C GLU A 160 25.79 -1.51 -6.73
N TYR A 161 24.90 -0.77 -7.38
CA TYR A 161 23.81 -0.01 -6.73
C TYR A 161 22.47 -0.75 -6.74
N ALA A 162 22.22 -1.55 -7.75
CA ALA A 162 20.92 -2.17 -7.98
C ALA A 162 20.76 -3.56 -7.35
N ILE A 163 21.86 -4.21 -6.93
CA ILE A 163 21.89 -5.54 -6.36
C ILE A 163 22.46 -5.46 -4.95
N HIS A 164 21.78 -6.12 -4.00
CA HIS A 164 22.26 -6.21 -2.63
C HIS A 164 23.57 -6.99 -2.54
N ARG A 165 24.56 -6.41 -1.86
CA ARG A 165 25.89 -6.99 -1.61
C ARG A 165 26.17 -7.20 -0.13
N GLU A 166 25.20 -6.88 0.71
CA GLU A 166 25.28 -7.08 2.16
C GLU A 166 25.51 -8.57 2.47
N LEU A 167 26.33 -8.88 3.47
CA LEU A 167 26.69 -10.24 3.84
C LEU A 167 25.53 -11.06 4.45
N SER A 168 24.34 -10.47 4.57
CA SER A 168 23.16 -11.19 5.00
C SER A 168 22.75 -12.23 3.93
N PRO A 169 22.63 -13.52 4.27
CA PRO A 169 22.24 -14.57 3.32
C PRO A 169 20.93 -14.29 2.59
N GLU A 170 20.03 -13.55 3.23
CA GLU A 170 18.72 -13.19 2.65
C GLU A 170 18.79 -12.09 1.61
N LEU A 171 19.80 -11.22 1.68
CA LEU A 171 19.94 -10.05 0.81
C LEU A 171 20.91 -10.29 -0.34
N ILE A 172 21.99 -11.02 -0.10
CA ILE A 172 23.06 -11.18 -1.09
C ILE A 172 22.54 -11.64 -2.45
N GLY A 173 22.84 -10.87 -3.49
CA GLY A 173 22.42 -11.14 -4.86
C GLY A 173 20.94 -10.91 -5.17
N ALA A 174 20.14 -10.43 -4.22
CA ALA A 174 18.76 -10.01 -4.48
C ALA A 174 18.74 -8.61 -5.14
N TRP A 175 17.91 -8.43 -6.15
CA TRP A 175 17.77 -7.16 -6.85
C TRP A 175 16.85 -6.22 -6.07
N ARG A 176 17.27 -4.97 -5.95
CA ARG A 176 16.45 -3.84 -5.49
C ARG A 176 16.10 -2.88 -6.65
N GLY A 177 16.84 -2.96 -7.77
CA GLY A 177 16.65 -2.07 -8.91
C GLY A 177 16.78 -0.60 -8.51
N LEU A 178 15.84 0.22 -8.93
CA LEU A 178 15.74 1.64 -8.55
C LEU A 178 15.08 1.88 -7.17
N THR A 179 14.61 0.83 -6.49
CA THR A 179 14.01 0.96 -5.14
C THR A 179 15.09 0.90 -4.04
N SER A 180 14.69 1.23 -2.81
CA SER A 180 15.61 1.16 -1.66
C SER A 180 15.89 -0.27 -1.18
N HIS A 181 14.97 -1.23 -1.43
CA HIS A 181 15.06 -2.59 -0.88
C HIS A 181 14.42 -3.62 -1.81
N LYS A 182 14.91 -4.89 -1.78
CA LYS A 182 14.40 -6.00 -2.59
C LYS A 182 12.88 -6.21 -2.46
N ASN A 183 12.34 -6.05 -1.24
CA ASN A 183 10.92 -6.25 -0.98
C ASN A 183 10.05 -5.15 -1.62
N ALA A 184 10.55 -3.92 -1.72
CA ALA A 184 9.89 -2.84 -2.44
C ALA A 184 9.83 -3.13 -3.95
N LEU A 185 10.94 -3.62 -4.55
CA LEU A 185 10.92 -4.08 -5.94
C LEU A 185 9.95 -5.25 -6.13
N GLY A 186 9.99 -6.23 -5.22
CA GLY A 186 9.09 -7.40 -5.23
C GLY A 186 7.60 -7.01 -5.14
N GLY A 187 7.24 -6.07 -4.28
CA GLY A 187 5.86 -5.56 -4.14
C GLY A 187 5.36 -4.87 -5.41
N LEU A 188 6.19 -3.99 -6.00
CA LEU A 188 5.88 -3.35 -7.29
C LEU A 188 5.74 -4.36 -8.43
N ALA A 189 6.64 -5.33 -8.49
CA ALA A 189 6.62 -6.40 -9.48
C ALA A 189 5.36 -7.28 -9.35
N ALA A 190 4.98 -7.62 -8.11
CA ALA A 190 3.74 -8.32 -7.82
C ALA A 190 2.50 -7.52 -8.26
N THR A 191 2.47 -6.21 -7.98
CA THR A 191 1.39 -5.32 -8.44
C THR A 191 1.35 -5.22 -9.96
N SER A 192 2.50 -5.18 -10.64
CA SER A 192 2.57 -5.24 -12.11
C SER A 192 1.98 -6.54 -12.65
N CYS A 193 2.38 -7.70 -12.09
CA CYS A 193 1.82 -8.99 -12.46
C CYS A 193 0.30 -9.04 -12.29
N LEU A 194 -0.21 -8.55 -11.16
CA LEU A 194 -1.65 -8.47 -10.88
C LEU A 194 -2.37 -7.62 -11.94
N LEU A 195 -1.88 -6.40 -12.22
CA LEU A 195 -2.52 -5.48 -13.16
C LEU A 195 -2.51 -6.02 -14.60
N TRP A 196 -1.44 -6.69 -15.04
CA TRP A 196 -1.35 -7.26 -16.37
C TRP A 196 -2.13 -8.59 -16.49
N CYS A 197 -2.16 -9.40 -15.43
CA CYS A 197 -3.04 -10.57 -15.35
C CYS A 197 -4.51 -10.13 -15.48
N HIS A 198 -4.92 -9.12 -14.71
CA HIS A 198 -6.26 -8.54 -14.80
C HIS A 198 -6.55 -8.05 -16.23
N ALA A 199 -5.63 -7.30 -16.85
CA ALA A 199 -5.81 -6.78 -18.21
C ALA A 199 -5.98 -7.89 -19.26
N GLY A 200 -5.19 -8.95 -19.17
CA GLY A 200 -5.25 -10.08 -20.09
C GLY A 200 -6.53 -10.91 -19.94
N VAL A 201 -6.92 -11.24 -18.70
CA VAL A 201 -8.10 -12.03 -18.41
C VAL A 201 -9.39 -11.24 -18.68
N ALA A 202 -9.45 -9.95 -18.29
CA ALA A 202 -10.58 -9.05 -18.57
C ALA A 202 -10.62 -8.56 -20.03
N ARG A 203 -9.66 -8.94 -20.86
CA ARG A 203 -9.53 -8.48 -22.26
C ARG A 203 -9.48 -6.96 -22.41
N GLU A 204 -8.85 -6.28 -21.46
CA GLU A 204 -8.66 -4.83 -21.48
C GLU A 204 -7.46 -4.38 -22.32
N ALA A 205 -6.56 -5.29 -22.63
CA ALA A 205 -5.38 -5.05 -23.45
C ALA A 205 -5.16 -6.23 -24.42
N PRO A 206 -4.42 -6.01 -25.54
CA PRO A 206 -4.01 -7.08 -26.43
C PRO A 206 -3.26 -8.19 -25.67
N ARG A 207 -3.49 -9.45 -26.07
CA ARG A 207 -2.89 -10.61 -25.39
C ARG A 207 -1.36 -10.51 -25.29
N LEU A 208 -0.69 -10.15 -26.42
CA LEU A 208 0.76 -10.01 -26.46
C LEU A 208 1.24 -8.96 -25.45
N GLN A 209 0.60 -7.79 -25.41
CA GLN A 209 0.94 -6.73 -24.46
C GLN A 209 0.77 -7.19 -23.00
N SER A 210 -0.30 -7.92 -22.72
CA SER A 210 -0.56 -8.45 -21.38
C SER A 210 0.51 -9.48 -20.96
N TRP A 211 0.91 -10.38 -21.86
CA TRP A 211 1.97 -11.34 -21.58
C TRP A 211 3.34 -10.68 -21.41
N VAL A 212 3.68 -9.69 -22.24
CA VAL A 212 4.95 -8.96 -22.13
C VAL A 212 5.00 -8.19 -20.81
N GLY A 213 3.93 -7.43 -20.48
CA GLY A 213 3.87 -6.69 -19.23
C GLY A 213 3.92 -7.59 -17.98
N PHE A 214 3.22 -8.72 -18.01
CA PHE A 214 3.29 -9.75 -16.97
C PHE A 214 4.70 -10.33 -16.85
N GLY A 215 5.32 -10.68 -17.98
CA GLY A 215 6.67 -11.25 -18.01
C GLY A 215 7.73 -10.32 -17.44
N ILE A 216 7.66 -9.00 -17.73
CA ILE A 216 8.55 -8.00 -17.14
C ILE A 216 8.37 -7.95 -15.62
N GLY A 217 7.11 -7.89 -15.14
CA GLY A 217 6.81 -7.93 -13.72
C GLY A 217 7.32 -9.20 -13.05
N PHE A 218 7.05 -10.36 -13.66
CA PHE A 218 7.45 -11.65 -13.12
C PHE A 218 8.98 -11.84 -13.08
N LEU A 219 9.69 -11.36 -14.09
CA LEU A 219 11.16 -11.35 -14.09
C LEU A 219 11.72 -10.52 -12.93
N CYS A 220 11.23 -9.28 -12.73
CA CYS A 220 11.64 -8.44 -11.61
C CYS A 220 11.30 -9.08 -10.26
N LEU A 221 10.14 -9.76 -10.17
CA LEU A 221 9.72 -10.48 -8.97
C LEU A 221 10.68 -11.62 -8.62
N LEU A 222 11.10 -12.42 -9.58
CA LEU A 222 12.10 -13.48 -9.39
C LEU A 222 13.46 -12.92 -8.97
N LEU A 223 13.93 -11.85 -9.65
CA LEU A 223 15.20 -11.19 -9.35
C LEU A 223 15.19 -10.56 -7.94
N SER A 224 14.05 -10.06 -7.47
CA SER A 224 13.92 -9.52 -6.11
C SER A 224 14.07 -10.56 -5.00
N ARG A 225 13.90 -11.86 -5.31
CA ARG A 225 13.89 -12.95 -4.34
C ARG A 225 12.91 -12.73 -3.16
N SER A 226 11.81 -11.99 -3.38
CA SER A 226 10.79 -11.74 -2.37
C SER A 226 9.76 -12.86 -2.37
N THR A 227 9.89 -13.79 -1.43
CA THR A 227 9.01 -14.98 -1.32
C THR A 227 7.55 -14.60 -1.03
N THR A 228 7.35 -13.63 -0.13
CA THR A 228 5.99 -13.19 0.22
C THR A 228 5.29 -12.51 -0.96
N SER A 229 6.02 -11.67 -1.72
CA SER A 229 5.48 -11.06 -2.93
C SER A 229 5.16 -12.09 -4.01
N LEU A 230 5.98 -13.15 -4.13
CA LEU A 230 5.72 -14.27 -5.04
C LEU A 230 4.45 -15.03 -4.64
N LEU A 231 4.30 -15.38 -3.36
CA LEU A 231 3.09 -16.02 -2.84
C LEU A 231 1.84 -15.14 -3.09
N ALA A 232 1.92 -13.86 -2.78
CA ALA A 232 0.84 -12.90 -3.00
C ALA A 232 0.46 -12.84 -4.49
N THR A 233 1.43 -12.86 -5.40
CA THR A 233 1.20 -12.89 -6.85
C THR A 233 0.44 -14.14 -7.28
N PHE A 234 0.85 -15.33 -6.83
CA PHE A 234 0.15 -16.57 -7.17
C PHE A 234 -1.30 -16.56 -6.64
N CYS A 235 -1.52 -16.15 -5.39
CA CYS A 235 -2.85 -16.09 -4.81
C CYS A 235 -3.76 -15.10 -5.56
N THR A 236 -3.26 -13.91 -5.87
CA THR A 236 -4.06 -12.86 -6.53
C THR A 236 -4.30 -13.15 -8.01
N CYS A 237 -3.30 -13.61 -8.74
CA CYS A 237 -3.49 -14.04 -10.13
C CYS A 237 -4.39 -15.26 -10.23
N GLY A 238 -4.29 -16.20 -9.28
CA GLY A 238 -5.21 -17.34 -9.16
C GLY A 238 -6.65 -16.89 -8.92
N LEU A 239 -6.89 -15.95 -8.01
CA LEU A 239 -8.20 -15.35 -7.78
C LEU A 239 -8.77 -14.75 -9.08
N LEU A 240 -7.95 -13.94 -9.79
CA LEU A 240 -8.36 -13.31 -11.04
C LEU A 240 -8.63 -14.34 -12.16
N ALA A 241 -7.76 -15.33 -12.32
CA ALA A 241 -7.90 -16.37 -13.36
C ALA A 241 -9.15 -17.22 -13.15
N VAL A 242 -9.51 -17.50 -11.90
CA VAL A 242 -10.69 -18.31 -11.58
C VAL A 242 -11.99 -17.51 -11.73
N PHE A 243 -12.04 -16.28 -11.20
CA PHE A 243 -13.31 -15.56 -11.09
C PHE A 243 -13.58 -14.57 -12.25
N LEU A 244 -12.57 -13.95 -12.83
CA LEU A 244 -12.77 -12.94 -13.89
C LEU A 244 -13.50 -13.48 -15.13
N PRO A 245 -13.20 -14.69 -15.64
CA PRO A 245 -13.89 -15.21 -16.83
C PRO A 245 -15.38 -15.51 -16.59
N GLN A 246 -15.81 -15.61 -15.35
CA GLN A 246 -17.14 -16.13 -14.97
C GLN A 246 -18.24 -15.06 -14.93
N ALA A 247 -17.92 -13.80 -15.25
CA ALA A 247 -18.83 -12.68 -15.48
C ALA A 247 -20.09 -12.65 -14.58
N GLY A 248 -19.91 -12.74 -13.26
CA GLY A 248 -21.00 -12.62 -12.28
C GLY A 248 -21.80 -13.91 -11.99
N ALA A 249 -21.67 -14.97 -12.78
CA ALA A 249 -22.37 -16.24 -12.57
C ALA A 249 -22.00 -16.95 -11.24
N ASN A 250 -20.85 -16.62 -10.66
CA ASN A 250 -20.34 -17.26 -9.44
C ASN A 250 -20.13 -16.29 -8.27
N ARG A 251 -20.97 -15.26 -8.15
CA ARG A 251 -20.88 -14.31 -7.05
C ARG A 251 -20.94 -14.97 -5.67
N SER A 252 -21.81 -15.97 -5.51
CA SER A 252 -21.89 -16.73 -4.27
C SER A 252 -20.55 -17.39 -3.94
N ARG A 253 -19.91 -18.05 -4.91
CA ARG A 253 -18.59 -18.65 -4.73
C ARG A 253 -17.51 -17.60 -4.38
N LEU A 254 -17.54 -16.43 -5.03
CA LEU A 254 -16.64 -15.33 -4.68
C LEU A 254 -16.78 -14.94 -3.21
N VAL A 255 -18.02 -14.78 -2.73
CA VAL A 255 -18.31 -14.48 -1.32
C VAL A 255 -17.84 -15.61 -0.39
N TRP A 256 -18.04 -16.87 -0.79
CA TRP A 256 -17.60 -18.04 -0.03
C TRP A 256 -16.07 -18.17 0.07
N VAL A 257 -15.32 -17.62 -0.87
CA VAL A 257 -13.85 -17.59 -0.83
C VAL A 257 -13.32 -16.36 -0.10
N THR A 258 -13.86 -15.18 -0.40
CA THR A 258 -13.31 -13.91 0.12
C THR A 258 -13.61 -13.69 1.60
N ARG A 259 -14.80 -14.10 2.10
CA ARG A 259 -15.12 -13.94 3.53
C ARG A 259 -14.25 -14.80 4.45
N PRO A 260 -14.03 -16.11 4.21
CA PRO A 260 -13.10 -16.90 4.99
C PRO A 260 -11.65 -16.38 4.87
N ALA A 261 -11.23 -15.95 3.68
CA ALA A 261 -9.90 -15.34 3.52
C ALA A 261 -9.76 -14.07 4.36
N LEU A 262 -10.77 -13.21 4.41
CA LEU A 262 -10.80 -12.03 5.29
C LEU A 262 -10.77 -12.44 6.76
N ALA A 263 -11.61 -13.38 7.18
CA ALA A 263 -11.65 -13.86 8.55
C ALA A 263 -10.29 -14.44 8.98
N LEU A 264 -9.65 -15.23 8.11
CA LEU A 264 -8.34 -15.80 8.36
C LEU A 264 -7.27 -14.70 8.46
N THR A 265 -7.24 -13.73 7.56
CA THR A 265 -6.25 -12.64 7.60
C THR A 265 -6.42 -11.75 8.84
N LEU A 266 -7.66 -11.46 9.24
CA LEU A 266 -7.91 -10.71 10.47
C LEU A 266 -7.53 -11.53 11.72
N LEU A 267 -7.87 -12.82 11.78
CA LEU A 267 -7.53 -13.70 12.88
C LEU A 267 -6.00 -13.81 13.05
N LEU A 268 -5.27 -14.08 11.96
CA LEU A 268 -3.82 -14.15 11.97
C LEU A 268 -3.19 -12.79 12.30
N GLY A 269 -3.75 -11.69 11.78
CA GLY A 269 -3.28 -10.33 12.04
C GLY A 269 -3.41 -9.95 13.52
N VAL A 270 -4.60 -10.12 14.09
CA VAL A 270 -4.85 -9.87 15.52
C VAL A 270 -4.04 -10.83 16.39
N GLY A 271 -3.95 -12.11 15.99
CA GLY A 271 -3.12 -13.11 16.68
C GLY A 271 -1.64 -12.76 16.71
N SER A 272 -1.11 -12.10 15.66
CA SER A 272 0.30 -11.68 15.62
C SER A 272 0.61 -10.56 16.64
N VAL A 273 -0.39 -9.76 17.00
CA VAL A 273 -0.26 -8.68 18.01
C VAL A 273 -0.39 -9.22 19.42
N SER A 274 -1.19 -10.28 19.61
CA SER A 274 -1.50 -10.81 20.95
C SER A 274 -0.31 -11.51 21.58
N SER A 275 -0.08 -11.22 22.86
CA SER A 275 0.83 -11.96 23.74
C SER A 275 0.13 -13.11 24.49
N LEU A 276 -1.17 -13.32 24.30
CA LEU A 276 -1.93 -14.37 24.98
C LEU A 276 -1.50 -15.77 24.47
N PRO A 277 -1.23 -16.75 25.37
CA PRO A 277 -0.72 -18.07 24.98
C PRO A 277 -1.60 -18.82 23.98
N GLY A 278 -2.93 -18.68 24.05
CA GLY A 278 -3.87 -19.33 23.11
C GLY A 278 -3.88 -18.69 21.71
N LEU A 279 -3.56 -17.41 21.59
CA LEU A 279 -3.49 -16.70 20.32
C LEU A 279 -2.08 -16.70 19.72
N SER A 280 -1.05 -16.99 20.48
CA SER A 280 0.32 -17.16 19.99
C SER A 280 0.46 -18.35 19.02
N LEU A 281 -0.44 -19.34 19.07
CA LEU A 281 -0.54 -20.40 18.05
C LEU A 281 -0.76 -19.86 16.64
N PHE A 282 -1.43 -18.70 16.48
CA PHE A 282 -1.63 -18.05 15.19
C PHE A 282 -0.41 -17.23 14.74
N SER A 283 0.56 -16.96 15.62
CA SER A 283 1.82 -16.33 15.23
C SER A 283 2.76 -17.31 14.52
N ALA A 284 2.66 -18.61 14.78
CA ALA A 284 3.52 -19.62 14.16
C ALA A 284 3.31 -19.74 12.63
N PRO A 285 2.07 -19.80 12.08
CA PRO A 285 1.85 -19.75 10.64
C PRO A 285 2.32 -18.44 10.00
N VAL A 286 2.12 -17.31 10.68
CA VAL A 286 2.61 -16.00 10.23
C VAL A 286 4.14 -16.00 10.20
N ALA A 287 4.73 -16.60 11.19
CA ALA A 287 6.16 -16.79 11.27
C ALA A 287 6.71 -17.65 10.13
N LEU A 288 6.04 -18.74 9.77
CA LEU A 288 6.39 -19.59 8.62
C LEU A 288 6.24 -18.85 7.28
N LEU A 289 5.22 -18.01 7.14
CA LEU A 289 5.05 -17.16 5.95
C LEU A 289 6.12 -16.07 5.84
N ALA A 290 6.66 -15.62 6.98
CA ALA A 290 7.65 -14.56 7.05
C ALA A 290 9.10 -15.05 6.90
N GLY A 291 9.41 -16.35 7.13
CA GLY A 291 10.77 -16.89 7.15
C GLY A 291 10.96 -18.12 6.29
N LYS A 292 12.08 -18.19 5.55
CA LYS A 292 12.49 -19.35 4.74
C LYS A 292 13.16 -20.46 5.53
N ASP A 293 13.74 -20.13 6.68
CA ASP A 293 14.49 -21.07 7.52
C ASP A 293 13.87 -21.11 8.90
N GLY A 294 13.86 -22.29 9.53
CA GLY A 294 13.28 -22.52 10.86
C GLY A 294 13.89 -21.69 12.01
N SER A 295 14.86 -20.84 11.72
CA SER A 295 15.30 -19.72 12.53
C SER A 295 14.66 -18.45 11.95
N LEU A 296 13.59 -17.99 12.54
CA LEU A 296 12.97 -16.66 12.33
C LEU A 296 13.96 -15.55 12.74
N THR A 297 15.13 -15.58 12.13
CA THR A 297 16.31 -14.82 12.45
C THR A 297 16.01 -13.33 12.34
N GLY A 298 15.78 -12.72 13.47
CA GLY A 298 15.56 -11.30 13.66
C GLY A 298 14.11 -10.87 13.84
N ARG A 299 13.13 -11.39 13.10
CA ARG A 299 11.74 -10.89 13.17
C ARG A 299 11.02 -11.25 14.48
N THR A 300 11.22 -12.44 15.03
CA THR A 300 10.66 -12.81 16.34
C THR A 300 11.16 -11.90 17.44
N ALA A 301 12.46 -11.62 17.47
CA ALA A 301 13.04 -10.71 18.44
C ALA A 301 12.53 -9.26 18.24
N ILE A 302 12.34 -8.83 17.00
CA ILE A 302 11.70 -7.53 16.71
C ILE A 302 10.27 -7.52 17.25
N TRP A 303 9.47 -8.54 16.97
CA TRP A 303 8.08 -8.63 17.40
C TRP A 303 7.91 -8.70 18.92
N GLU A 304 8.80 -9.38 19.63
CA GLU A 304 8.82 -9.39 21.10
C GLU A 304 9.02 -7.97 21.65
N LEU A 305 10.05 -7.28 21.17
CA LEU A 305 10.34 -5.91 21.61
C LEU A 305 9.22 -4.92 21.27
N VAL A 306 8.57 -5.08 20.09
CA VAL A 306 7.41 -4.26 19.72
C VAL A 306 6.21 -4.58 20.61
N ARG A 307 5.94 -5.85 20.92
CA ARG A 307 4.84 -6.22 21.85
C ARG A 307 5.08 -5.69 23.26
N ASP A 308 6.32 -5.74 23.76
CA ASP A 308 6.68 -5.14 25.04
C ASP A 308 6.42 -3.63 25.06
N HIS A 309 6.66 -2.97 23.93
CA HIS A 309 6.36 -1.53 23.79
C HIS A 309 4.84 -1.30 23.75
N ILE A 310 4.08 -2.06 22.96
CA ILE A 310 2.62 -2.00 22.88
C ILE A 310 1.99 -2.21 24.28
N ALA A 311 2.51 -3.14 25.08
CA ALA A 311 2.02 -3.42 26.43
C ALA A 311 2.10 -2.20 27.36
N ARG A 312 3.01 -1.25 27.13
CA ARG A 312 3.12 0.00 27.90
C ARG A 312 2.11 1.05 27.48
N ARG A 313 1.62 1.02 26.20
CA ARG A 313 0.69 2.00 25.62
C ARG A 313 -0.41 1.30 24.81
N PRO A 314 -1.22 0.42 25.43
CA PRO A 314 -2.06 -0.51 24.68
C PRO A 314 -3.21 0.14 23.92
N LEU A 315 -3.79 1.25 24.42
CA LEU A 315 -5.01 1.82 23.86
C LEU A 315 -4.77 2.71 22.65
N PHE A 316 -3.79 3.62 22.74
CA PHE A 316 -3.58 4.68 21.73
C PHE A 316 -2.19 4.68 21.11
N GLY A 317 -1.29 3.78 21.55
CA GLY A 317 0.04 3.64 21.01
C GLY A 317 0.98 4.82 21.25
N SER A 318 2.00 4.93 20.39
CA SER A 318 3.10 5.91 20.51
C SER A 318 2.83 7.23 19.79
N GLY A 319 1.75 7.34 19.03
CA GLY A 319 1.53 8.38 18.04
C GLY A 319 1.89 7.91 16.64
N TYR A 320 1.14 8.36 15.63
CA TYR A 320 1.25 7.92 14.25
C TYR A 320 2.68 8.09 13.70
N GLY A 321 3.32 6.96 13.44
CA GLY A 321 4.66 6.91 12.91
C GLY A 321 5.76 7.46 13.83
N ALA A 322 5.50 7.70 15.12
CA ALA A 322 6.46 8.33 16.02
C ALA A 322 7.57 7.39 16.50
N TYR A 323 7.34 6.07 16.48
CA TYR A 323 8.21 5.11 17.13
C TYR A 323 9.56 4.88 16.42
N TRP A 324 9.53 4.77 15.09
CA TRP A 324 10.72 4.50 14.28
C TRP A 324 11.38 5.80 13.85
N GLU A 325 12.37 6.23 14.63
CA GLU A 325 13.09 7.47 14.35
C GLU A 325 14.24 7.28 13.35
N PRO A 326 14.45 8.24 12.45
CA PRO A 326 15.52 8.16 11.45
C PRO A 326 16.92 8.14 12.05
N ASN A 327 17.13 8.89 13.15
CA ASN A 327 18.45 9.22 13.67
C ASN A 327 18.98 8.25 14.73
N ARG A 328 18.27 7.17 15.09
CA ARG A 328 18.70 6.16 16.07
C ARG A 328 19.26 6.75 17.38
N GLY A 329 18.74 7.90 17.81
CA GLY A 329 19.29 8.69 18.89
C GLY A 329 19.44 7.89 20.19
N ALA A 330 20.62 7.98 20.84
CA ALA A 330 20.79 7.48 22.19
C ALA A 330 19.75 8.19 23.08
N GLY A 331 18.84 7.41 23.68
CA GLY A 331 17.76 7.93 24.54
C GLY A 331 16.36 7.81 23.98
N THR A 332 16.16 7.41 22.71
CA THR A 332 14.85 7.13 22.14
C THR A 332 14.30 5.78 22.57
N GLU A 333 12.97 5.62 22.57
CA GLU A 333 12.36 4.33 22.95
C GLU A 333 12.76 3.20 22.00
N SER A 334 12.96 3.49 20.73
CA SER A 334 13.42 2.52 19.72
C SER A 334 14.91 2.21 19.78
N ALA A 335 15.72 2.93 20.56
CA ALA A 335 17.15 2.60 20.78
C ALA A 335 17.36 1.23 21.45
N VAL A 336 16.32 0.66 22.06
CA VAL A 336 16.34 -0.69 22.62
C VAL A 336 16.73 -1.74 21.56
N PHE A 337 16.35 -1.56 20.29
CA PHE A 337 16.70 -2.48 19.20
C PHE A 337 18.20 -2.53 18.96
N VAL A 338 18.87 -1.37 18.91
CA VAL A 338 20.33 -1.30 18.73
C VAL A 338 21.07 -2.06 19.86
N LYS A 339 20.56 -1.94 21.11
CA LYS A 339 21.16 -2.62 22.28
C LYS A 339 20.88 -4.12 22.27
N ARG A 340 19.65 -4.55 21.96
CA ARG A 340 19.20 -5.94 22.05
C ARG A 340 19.52 -6.76 20.80
N LEU A 341 19.67 -6.13 19.63
CA LEU A 341 19.92 -6.77 18.34
C LEU A 341 21.35 -6.49 17.82
N GLN A 342 22.31 -6.37 18.70
CA GLN A 342 23.73 -6.23 18.38
C GLN A 342 24.07 -5.15 17.35
N GLY A 343 23.47 -3.97 17.48
CA GLY A 343 23.65 -2.83 16.57
C GLY A 343 22.65 -2.79 15.40
N PHE A 344 21.79 -3.81 15.23
CA PHE A 344 20.79 -3.81 14.19
C PHE A 344 19.57 -2.96 14.58
N TYR A 345 19.14 -2.08 13.68
CA TYR A 345 17.94 -1.25 13.81
C TYR A 345 16.95 -1.56 12.68
N PRO A 346 15.79 -2.18 12.96
CA PRO A 346 14.91 -2.68 11.91
C PRO A 346 14.15 -1.60 11.13
N GLY A 347 13.93 -0.41 11.71
CA GLY A 347 13.21 0.69 11.08
C GLY A 347 11.71 0.49 10.88
N SER A 348 11.19 -0.72 11.10
CA SER A 348 9.77 -1.08 11.12
C SER A 348 9.56 -2.40 11.86
N SER A 349 8.32 -2.73 12.20
CA SER A 349 8.00 -4.03 12.81
C SER A 349 8.04 -5.19 11.81
N HIS A 350 8.13 -4.94 10.52
CA HIS A 350 7.94 -5.94 9.45
C HIS A 350 6.67 -6.79 9.61
N ASN A 351 5.63 -6.18 10.17
CA ASN A 351 4.27 -6.72 10.28
C ASN A 351 3.30 -5.55 10.41
N GLY A 352 2.43 -5.38 9.41
CA GLY A 352 1.55 -4.21 9.36
C GLY A 352 0.54 -4.12 10.48
N TYR A 353 0.13 -5.24 11.08
CA TYR A 353 -0.80 -5.23 12.22
C TYR A 353 -0.09 -4.78 13.50
N LEU A 354 1.13 -5.28 13.74
CA LEU A 354 1.98 -4.81 14.83
C LEU A 354 2.32 -3.32 14.67
N GLU A 355 2.62 -2.89 13.45
CA GLU A 355 2.96 -1.49 13.17
C GLU A 355 1.82 -0.54 13.54
N VAL A 356 0.60 -0.80 13.03
CA VAL A 356 -0.57 0.03 13.35
C VAL A 356 -0.89 0.00 14.84
N THR A 357 -0.71 -1.15 15.51
CA THR A 357 -0.96 -1.25 16.95
C THR A 357 0.11 -0.53 17.76
N ASN A 358 1.37 -0.56 17.32
CA ASN A 358 2.46 0.18 17.94
C ASN A 358 2.24 1.70 17.85
N ASP A 359 1.76 2.17 16.71
CA ASP A 359 1.53 3.59 16.44
C ASP A 359 0.24 4.13 17.08
N LEU A 360 -0.87 3.39 16.95
CA LEU A 360 -2.22 3.87 17.28
C LEU A 360 -2.97 2.99 18.30
N GLY A 361 -2.28 2.01 18.88
CA GLY A 361 -2.83 1.11 19.89
C GLY A 361 -3.92 0.18 19.35
N VAL A 362 -4.64 -0.45 20.27
CA VAL A 362 -5.80 -1.32 19.97
C VAL A 362 -6.90 -0.54 19.22
N CYS A 363 -7.06 0.76 19.51
CA CYS A 363 -8.01 1.61 18.79
C CYS A 363 -7.66 1.66 17.29
N GLY A 364 -6.38 1.83 16.94
CA GLY A 364 -5.92 1.80 15.56
C GLY A 364 -6.13 0.43 14.90
N LEU A 365 -5.85 -0.66 15.62
CA LEU A 365 -6.08 -2.03 15.15
C LEU A 365 -7.56 -2.31 14.86
N LEU A 366 -8.46 -1.89 15.75
CA LEU A 366 -9.91 -2.04 15.54
C LEU A 366 -10.40 -1.25 14.32
N LEU A 367 -9.93 -0.01 14.16
CA LEU A 367 -10.25 0.79 12.98
C LEU A 367 -9.68 0.16 11.69
N LEU A 368 -8.47 -0.39 11.73
CA LEU A 368 -7.89 -1.13 10.60
C LEU A 368 -8.74 -2.36 10.24
N CYS A 369 -9.12 -3.18 11.22
CA CYS A 369 -9.97 -4.35 10.99
C CYS A 369 -11.31 -3.94 10.36
N GLY A 370 -11.96 -2.89 10.90
CA GLY A 370 -13.18 -2.33 10.34
C GLY A 370 -13.00 -1.81 8.91
N TYR A 371 -11.86 -1.14 8.63
CA TYR A 371 -11.50 -0.68 7.29
C TYR A 371 -11.39 -1.83 6.30
N LEU A 372 -10.66 -2.90 6.65
CA LEU A 372 -10.48 -4.05 5.77
C LEU A 372 -11.78 -4.80 5.52
N MET A 373 -12.62 -4.98 6.56
CA MET A 373 -13.94 -5.58 6.42
C MET A 373 -14.84 -4.76 5.49
N ALA A 374 -14.89 -3.45 5.69
CA ALA A 374 -15.69 -2.57 4.85
C ALA A 374 -15.15 -2.51 3.42
N HIS A 375 -13.83 -2.50 3.21
CA HIS A 375 -13.22 -2.52 1.87
C HIS A 375 -13.63 -3.78 1.08
N VAL A 376 -13.51 -4.96 1.68
CA VAL A 376 -13.92 -6.23 1.05
C VAL A 376 -15.42 -6.24 0.75
N HIS A 377 -16.24 -5.79 1.70
CA HIS A 377 -17.70 -5.67 1.49
C HIS A 377 -18.03 -4.77 0.31
N GLU A 378 -17.40 -3.59 0.21
CA GLU A 378 -17.62 -2.65 -0.89
C GLU A 378 -17.12 -3.18 -2.23
N ALA A 379 -15.98 -3.85 -2.25
CA ALA A 379 -15.46 -4.47 -3.46
C ALA A 379 -16.40 -5.58 -3.99
N ILE A 380 -16.96 -6.40 -3.09
CA ILE A 380 -18.01 -7.40 -3.43
C ILE A 380 -19.28 -6.68 -3.96
N ARG A 381 -19.67 -5.54 -3.37
CA ARG A 381 -20.83 -4.76 -3.87
C ARG A 381 -20.53 -4.16 -5.24
N CYS A 382 -19.32 -3.63 -5.44
CA CYS A 382 -18.89 -3.11 -6.72
C CYS A 382 -18.92 -4.19 -7.81
N SER A 383 -18.54 -5.43 -7.50
CA SER A 383 -18.55 -6.54 -8.44
C SER A 383 -19.94 -6.89 -8.99
N VAL A 384 -21.02 -6.46 -8.35
CA VAL A 384 -22.40 -6.64 -8.86
C VAL A 384 -22.64 -5.84 -10.14
N GLN A 385 -22.03 -4.68 -10.25
CA GLN A 385 -22.25 -3.74 -11.36
C GLN A 385 -21.08 -3.76 -12.34
N THR A 386 -19.88 -3.76 -11.79
CA THR A 386 -18.62 -3.75 -12.53
C THR A 386 -17.77 -4.91 -12.01
N TRP A 387 -18.02 -6.09 -12.55
CA TRP A 387 -17.39 -7.34 -12.11
C TRP A 387 -15.86 -7.23 -12.09
N THR A 388 -15.29 -6.68 -13.16
CA THR A 388 -13.84 -6.53 -13.33
C THR A 388 -13.23 -5.61 -12.26
N GLN A 389 -13.87 -4.47 -11.96
CA GLN A 389 -13.36 -3.52 -10.97
C GLN A 389 -13.48 -4.04 -9.53
N GLY A 390 -14.60 -4.69 -9.21
CA GLY A 390 -14.76 -5.31 -7.90
C GLY A 390 -13.69 -6.36 -7.63
N LEU A 391 -13.39 -7.22 -8.62
CA LEU A 391 -12.32 -8.22 -8.53
C LEU A 391 -10.93 -7.60 -8.45
N LEU A 392 -10.66 -6.52 -9.18
CA LEU A 392 -9.39 -5.80 -9.06
C LEU A 392 -9.19 -5.28 -7.64
N CYS A 393 -10.21 -4.65 -7.03
CA CYS A 393 -10.12 -4.15 -5.66
C CYS A 393 -9.93 -5.29 -4.63
N LEU A 394 -10.58 -6.44 -4.84
CA LEU A 394 -10.37 -7.63 -4.01
C LEU A 394 -8.97 -8.22 -4.17
N ALA A 395 -8.43 -8.25 -5.39
CA ALA A 395 -7.09 -8.75 -5.64
C ALA A 395 -6.02 -7.84 -5.02
N LEU A 396 -6.17 -6.51 -5.12
CA LEU A 396 -5.29 -5.53 -4.44
C LEU A 396 -5.34 -5.69 -2.92
N TRP A 397 -6.54 -5.87 -2.35
CA TRP A 397 -6.68 -6.16 -0.93
C TRP A 397 -5.98 -7.47 -0.54
N LEU A 398 -6.18 -8.56 -1.28
CA LEU A 398 -5.58 -9.87 -0.97
C LEU A 398 -4.05 -9.81 -1.04
N GLN A 399 -3.50 -9.12 -2.04
CA GLN A 399 -2.06 -8.90 -2.14
C GLN A 399 -1.53 -8.23 -0.88
N GLN A 400 -2.16 -7.13 -0.46
CA GLN A 400 -1.77 -6.40 0.74
C GLN A 400 -1.96 -7.23 2.01
N ALA A 401 -3.04 -8.00 2.11
CA ALA A 401 -3.30 -8.86 3.26
C ALA A 401 -2.19 -9.89 3.46
N ILE A 402 -1.67 -10.49 2.38
CA ILE A 402 -0.58 -11.47 2.44
C ILE A 402 0.76 -10.78 2.77
N THR A 403 1.07 -9.68 2.10
CA THR A 403 2.38 -9.01 2.28
C THR A 403 2.53 -8.38 3.66
N ASN A 404 1.45 -7.94 4.30
CA ASN A 404 1.49 -7.34 5.63
C ASN A 404 1.79 -8.30 6.78
N PHE A 405 1.89 -9.59 6.55
CA PHE A 405 2.43 -10.53 7.54
C PHE A 405 3.96 -10.53 7.60
N SER A 406 4.63 -9.97 6.60
CA SER A 406 6.08 -9.90 6.51
C SER A 406 6.63 -8.50 6.29
N GLU A 407 5.77 -7.53 6.04
CA GLU A 407 6.12 -6.12 5.82
C GLU A 407 5.09 -5.21 6.51
N SER A 408 5.46 -3.93 6.72
CA SER A 408 4.61 -2.95 7.39
C SER A 408 4.01 -1.98 6.35
N HIS A 409 2.95 -2.40 5.66
CA HIS A 409 2.31 -1.60 4.60
C HIS A 409 0.98 -0.97 5.04
N TRP A 410 0.25 -1.58 6.01
CA TRP A 410 -1.03 -1.05 6.48
C TRP A 410 -0.86 0.36 7.05
N PHE A 411 -1.61 1.29 6.49
CA PHE A 411 -1.66 2.68 6.93
C PHE A 411 -0.27 3.33 7.08
N ASN A 412 0.67 2.94 6.24
CA ASN A 412 2.06 3.39 6.27
C ASN A 412 2.37 4.28 5.07
N VAL A 413 2.59 5.58 5.31
CA VAL A 413 2.89 6.59 4.28
C VAL A 413 4.27 6.46 3.66
N THR A 414 5.11 5.58 4.15
CA THR A 414 6.40 5.28 3.51
C THR A 414 6.30 4.09 2.56
N SER A 415 5.12 3.43 2.50
CA SER A 415 4.87 2.29 1.62
C SER A 415 3.98 2.68 0.43
N VAL A 416 4.48 2.46 -0.78
CA VAL A 416 3.69 2.63 -2.01
C VAL A 416 2.51 1.65 -2.08
N ASP A 417 2.62 0.51 -1.45
CA ASP A 417 1.55 -0.50 -1.39
C ASP A 417 0.30 0.05 -0.68
N PHE A 418 0.49 0.92 0.31
CA PHE A 418 -0.61 1.65 0.95
C PHE A 418 -1.34 2.58 -0.04
N VAL A 419 -0.63 3.20 -0.99
CA VAL A 419 -1.24 4.02 -2.06
C VAL A 419 -2.15 3.16 -2.92
N PHE A 420 -1.73 1.95 -3.31
CA PHE A 420 -2.52 1.08 -4.18
C PHE A 420 -3.83 0.62 -3.53
N LEU A 421 -3.82 0.30 -2.24
CA LEU A 421 -5.06 -0.02 -1.53
C LEU A 421 -5.93 1.22 -1.32
N SER A 422 -5.32 2.34 -0.96
CA SER A 422 -6.03 3.60 -0.73
C SER A 422 -6.74 4.08 -2.00
N ILE A 423 -6.06 4.06 -3.17
CA ILE A 423 -6.70 4.45 -4.43
C ILE A 423 -7.84 3.53 -4.83
N ALA A 424 -7.75 2.22 -4.53
CA ALA A 424 -8.88 1.30 -4.69
C ALA A 424 -10.05 1.73 -3.80
N THR A 425 -9.81 2.12 -2.54
CA THR A 425 -10.83 2.63 -1.62
C THR A 425 -11.52 3.90 -2.13
N PHE A 426 -10.74 4.87 -2.63
CA PHE A 426 -11.30 6.09 -3.25
C PHE A 426 -12.07 5.78 -4.53
N THR A 427 -11.62 4.82 -5.31
CA THR A 427 -12.31 4.34 -6.53
C THR A 427 -13.66 3.73 -6.17
N LEU A 428 -13.73 2.90 -5.13
CA LEU A 428 -14.98 2.32 -4.63
C LEU A 428 -15.96 3.40 -4.16
N ALA A 429 -15.48 4.41 -3.43
CA ALA A 429 -16.30 5.55 -3.01
C ALA A 429 -16.86 6.32 -4.23
N ARG A 430 -16.05 6.54 -5.26
CA ARG A 430 -16.48 7.18 -6.50
C ARG A 430 -17.52 6.37 -7.26
N HIS A 431 -17.39 5.06 -7.29
CA HIS A 431 -18.40 4.15 -7.84
C HIS A 431 -19.74 4.25 -7.09
N ARG A 432 -19.72 4.38 -5.76
CA ARG A 432 -20.95 4.60 -4.97
C ARG A 432 -21.65 5.88 -5.38
N VAL A 433 -20.94 6.99 -5.45
CA VAL A 433 -21.48 8.28 -5.89
C VAL A 433 -22.13 8.17 -7.28
N GLN A 434 -21.50 7.44 -8.19
CA GLN A 434 -22.05 7.22 -9.53
C GLN A 434 -23.32 6.38 -9.48
N ARG A 435 -23.38 5.35 -8.65
CA ARG A 435 -24.60 4.50 -8.48
C ARG A 435 -25.79 5.32 -7.97
N GLU A 436 -25.56 6.12 -6.92
CA GLU A 436 -26.62 6.97 -6.35
C GLU A 436 -27.16 7.92 -7.41
N PHE A 437 -26.27 8.48 -8.23
CA PHE A 437 -26.67 9.35 -9.31
C PHE A 437 -27.52 8.64 -10.35
N LEU A 438 -27.11 7.45 -10.81
CA LEU A 438 -27.84 6.66 -11.82
C LEU A 438 -29.21 6.16 -11.28
N ALA A 439 -29.29 5.86 -9.99
CA ALA A 439 -30.54 5.43 -9.35
C ALA A 439 -31.58 6.57 -9.33
N VAL A 440 -31.15 7.82 -9.19
CA VAL A 440 -32.03 9.00 -9.14
C VAL A 440 -32.41 9.50 -10.54
N HIS A 441 -31.48 9.46 -11.50
CA HIS A 441 -31.61 10.16 -12.79
C HIS A 441 -31.74 9.20 -14.01
N GLY A 442 -31.66 7.89 -13.77
CA GLY A 442 -31.62 6.89 -14.86
C GLY A 442 -30.28 6.89 -15.64
N PRO A 443 -30.10 5.93 -16.55
CA PRO A 443 -28.89 5.83 -17.38
C PRO A 443 -28.80 7.05 -18.32
N SER A 444 -27.71 7.78 -18.23
CA SER A 444 -27.43 8.90 -19.17
C SER A 444 -26.93 8.34 -20.49
N PRO A 445 -27.44 8.83 -21.66
CA PRO A 445 -27.02 8.37 -22.99
C PRO A 445 -25.53 8.63 -23.29
N LEU A 446 -24.81 9.37 -22.45
CA LEU A 446 -23.35 9.66 -22.57
C LEU A 446 -22.44 8.64 -21.89
N ILE A 447 -22.99 7.64 -21.18
CA ILE A 447 -22.22 6.56 -20.53
C ILE A 447 -22.17 5.30 -21.42
N ALA A 448 -22.90 5.26 -22.49
CA ALA A 448 -22.97 4.14 -23.44
C ALA A 448 -21.97 4.24 -24.60
N ARG A 449 -20.97 5.13 -24.52
CA ARG A 449 -19.88 5.23 -25.53
C ARG A 449 -18.51 5.14 -24.89
#